data_b3abb9aabf88536af3d4cd596ccbdea0
#
_entry.id   b3abb9aabf88536af3d4cd596ccbdea0
#
_cell.length_a   1.000
_cell.length_b   1.000
_cell.length_c   1.000
_cell.angle_alpha   90.00
_cell.angle_beta   90.00
_cell.angle_gamma   90.00
#
_symmetry.space_group_name_H-M   'P 1'
#
loop_
_entity.id
_entity.type
_entity.pdbx_description
1 polymer ?
#
loop_
_entity_poly.entity_id
_entity_poly.type
_entity_poly.pdbx_seq_one_letter_code
_entity_poly.pdbx_strand_id
1 'polypeptide(L)'
;MPASRPCGSLHGMIETRVLSGGDWKMWRELRLAALAEAAYAFGSQLADWQGDGDREERWRGRLAIPGSHNILAMLNGQPVGMASGVPTGQDGVVELISMYVAPAGRGRGVGDHLVRAIEQWARQLGSATLRLAVVEGNSNAWALYQRHGFRDTGEPGDLMPDGVRREHILTKSLAS
;
A
#
# COMPACT_ATOMS: atom_id res chain seq x y z
N MET A 1 21.75 -16.57 -43.13
CA MET A 1 20.43 -16.34 -42.50
C MET A 1 20.64 -15.89 -41.09
N PRO A 2 20.48 -14.58 -40.76
CA PRO A 2 20.56 -14.16 -39.38
C PRO A 2 19.22 -14.47 -38.69
N ALA A 3 19.30 -15.14 -37.58
CA ALA A 3 18.15 -15.46 -36.73
C ALA A 3 17.55 -14.17 -36.15
N SER A 4 16.28 -13.96 -36.39
CA SER A 4 15.50 -12.87 -35.82
C SER A 4 15.46 -13.04 -34.30
N ARG A 5 16.05 -12.08 -33.58
CA ARG A 5 15.87 -11.96 -32.15
C ARG A 5 14.40 -11.60 -31.89
N PRO A 6 13.70 -12.30 -31.00
CA PRO A 6 12.38 -11.84 -30.60
C PRO A 6 12.54 -10.49 -29.90
N CYS A 7 11.76 -9.53 -30.36
CA CYS A 7 11.61 -8.24 -29.70
C CYS A 7 11.04 -8.48 -28.32
N GLY A 8 11.92 -8.56 -27.31
CA GLY A 8 11.52 -8.71 -25.92
C GLY A 8 10.72 -7.48 -25.52
N SER A 9 9.50 -7.72 -25.08
CA SER A 9 8.65 -6.72 -24.49
C SER A 9 9.40 -5.92 -23.42
N LEU A 10 9.57 -4.60 -23.64
CA LEU A 10 10.24 -3.66 -22.72
C LEU A 10 9.36 -3.31 -21.51
N HIS A 11 8.40 -4.15 -21.16
CA HIS A 11 7.65 -4.00 -19.93
C HIS A 11 8.49 -4.59 -18.80
N GLY A 12 9.20 -3.74 -18.08
CA GLY A 12 9.94 -4.12 -16.90
C GLY A 12 9.05 -4.91 -15.96
N MET A 13 9.55 -6.06 -15.48
CA MET A 13 8.83 -6.91 -14.54
C MET A 13 8.76 -6.20 -13.19
N ILE A 14 7.56 -6.14 -12.58
CA ILE A 14 7.38 -5.61 -11.24
C ILE A 14 7.80 -6.68 -10.25
N GLU A 15 8.75 -6.34 -9.38
CA GLU A 15 9.20 -7.23 -8.32
C GLU A 15 8.70 -6.73 -6.96
N THR A 16 8.37 -7.66 -6.07
CA THR A 16 8.04 -7.35 -4.69
C THR A 16 9.26 -7.47 -3.80
N ARG A 17 9.55 -6.44 -3.03
CA ARG A 17 10.55 -6.50 -1.98
C ARG A 17 9.87 -6.44 -0.63
N VAL A 18 10.04 -7.50 0.17
CA VAL A 18 9.56 -7.54 1.55
C VAL A 18 10.59 -6.83 2.44
N LEU A 19 10.13 -5.88 3.25
CA LEU A 19 10.99 -5.03 4.05
C LEU A 19 11.11 -5.53 5.48
N SER A 20 12.30 -5.35 6.04
CA SER A 20 12.58 -5.47 7.47
C SER A 20 13.04 -4.12 8.02
N GLY A 21 13.29 -4.04 9.33
CA GLY A 21 13.73 -2.80 9.97
C GLY A 21 14.98 -2.17 9.35
N GLY A 22 15.89 -3.00 8.78
CA GLY A 22 17.10 -2.53 8.09
C GLY A 22 16.83 -1.75 6.80
N ASP A 23 15.64 -1.91 6.23
CA ASP A 23 15.23 -1.25 4.97
C ASP A 23 14.52 0.09 5.20
N TRP A 24 14.58 0.61 6.40
CA TRP A 24 13.83 1.80 6.80
C TRP A 24 14.07 3.03 5.92
N LYS A 25 15.27 3.20 5.36
CA LYS A 25 15.60 4.33 4.48
C LYS A 25 14.80 4.31 3.19
N MET A 26 14.66 3.13 2.58
CA MET A 26 13.86 2.97 1.36
C MET A 26 12.39 3.26 1.62
N TRP A 27 11.86 2.75 2.74
CA TRP A 27 10.49 3.01 3.17
C TRP A 27 10.27 4.50 3.43
N ARG A 28 11.19 5.14 4.18
CA ARG A 28 11.13 6.56 4.51
C ARG A 28 11.01 7.44 3.28
N GLU A 29 11.91 7.25 2.30
CA GLU A 29 11.94 8.06 1.09
C GLU A 29 10.60 8.02 0.35
N LEU A 30 10.07 6.83 0.15
CA LEU A 30 8.81 6.66 -0.57
C LEU A 30 7.61 7.16 0.25
N ARG A 31 7.62 6.94 1.56
CA ARG A 31 6.55 7.40 2.45
C ARG A 31 6.48 8.92 2.52
N LEU A 32 7.62 9.60 2.64
CA LEU A 32 7.66 11.06 2.63
C LEU A 32 7.17 11.62 1.30
N ALA A 33 7.54 11.01 0.19
CA ALA A 33 7.04 11.39 -1.13
C ALA A 33 5.52 11.21 -1.23
N ALA A 34 5.00 10.11 -0.70
CA ALA A 34 3.56 9.83 -0.68
C ALA A 34 2.79 10.87 0.12
N LEU A 35 3.27 11.20 1.31
CA LEU A 35 2.63 12.19 2.18
C LEU A 35 2.70 13.61 1.61
N ALA A 36 3.78 13.94 0.90
CA ALA A 36 3.93 15.24 0.24
C ALA A 36 3.00 15.40 -0.97
N GLU A 37 2.86 14.36 -1.77
CA GLU A 37 2.07 14.39 -3.01
C GLU A 37 0.58 14.18 -2.76
N ALA A 38 0.23 13.23 -1.90
CA ALA A 38 -1.12 12.74 -1.72
C ALA A 38 -1.59 12.80 -0.27
N ALA A 39 -1.30 13.89 0.43
CA ALA A 39 -1.68 14.10 1.82
C ALA A 39 -3.18 13.85 2.07
N TYR A 40 -4.01 14.17 1.09
CA TYR A 40 -5.46 13.96 1.15
C TYR A 40 -5.88 12.48 1.25
N ALA A 41 -5.01 11.56 0.86
CA ALA A 41 -5.30 10.12 0.84
C ALA A 41 -4.88 9.39 2.12
N PHE A 42 -4.21 10.08 3.04
CA PHE A 42 -3.65 9.47 4.24
C PHE A 42 -4.12 10.16 5.51
N GLY A 43 -4.33 9.39 6.57
CA GLY A 43 -4.66 9.90 7.90
C GLY A 43 -3.47 10.57 8.60
N SER A 44 -2.24 10.29 8.16
CA SER A 44 -1.02 10.91 8.67
C SER A 44 -0.63 12.12 7.84
N GLN A 45 -0.09 13.14 8.48
CA GLN A 45 0.40 14.33 7.81
C GLN A 45 1.92 14.28 7.63
N LEU A 46 2.41 14.89 6.55
CA LEU A 46 3.85 15.00 6.27
C LEU A 46 4.60 15.62 7.47
N ALA A 47 4.05 16.66 8.08
CA ALA A 47 4.67 17.35 9.21
C ALA A 47 4.95 16.42 10.41
N ASP A 48 4.13 15.39 10.61
CA ASP A 48 4.30 14.42 11.69
C ASP A 48 5.57 13.57 11.53
N TRP A 49 6.10 13.49 10.32
CA TRP A 49 7.25 12.66 9.95
C TRP A 49 8.46 13.49 9.51
N GLN A 50 8.41 14.80 9.72
CA GLN A 50 9.52 15.72 9.47
C GLN A 50 10.07 16.29 10.77
N GLY A 51 11.25 16.90 10.73
CA GLY A 51 11.89 17.50 11.90
C GLY A 51 12.08 16.46 13.02
N ASP A 52 11.54 16.71 14.20
CA ASP A 52 11.62 15.82 15.35
C ASP A 52 10.92 14.47 15.14
N GLY A 53 9.99 14.39 14.19
CA GLY A 53 9.32 13.16 13.79
C GLY A 53 10.13 12.27 12.84
N ASP A 54 11.17 12.82 12.23
CA ASP A 54 12.03 12.10 11.28
C ASP A 54 13.23 11.47 12.01
N ARG A 55 12.97 10.35 12.67
CA ARG A 55 13.97 9.62 13.44
C ARG A 55 14.06 8.15 12.99
N GLU A 56 15.27 7.65 12.89
CA GLU A 56 15.53 6.27 12.49
C GLU A 56 14.73 5.25 13.30
N GLU A 57 14.74 5.39 14.63
CA GLU A 57 14.01 4.49 15.53
C GLU A 57 12.51 4.46 15.25
N ARG A 58 11.95 5.60 14.87
CA ARG A 58 10.52 5.72 14.54
C ARG A 58 10.21 5.03 13.21
N TRP A 59 11.07 5.19 12.21
CA TRP A 59 10.91 4.51 10.92
C TRP A 59 11.08 2.99 11.06
N ARG A 60 12.09 2.56 11.83
CA ARG A 60 12.27 1.14 12.13
C ARG A 60 11.07 0.58 12.91
N GLY A 61 10.54 1.32 13.88
CA GLY A 61 9.35 0.94 14.64
C GLY A 61 8.13 0.76 13.76
N ARG A 62 7.96 1.62 12.74
CA ARG A 62 6.86 1.46 11.77
C ARG A 62 6.94 0.14 11.00
N LEU A 63 8.14 -0.28 10.62
CA LEU A 63 8.34 -1.56 9.93
C LEU A 63 8.32 -2.76 10.88
N ALA A 64 8.44 -2.52 12.17
CA ALA A 64 8.46 -3.55 13.20
C ALA A 64 7.12 -3.75 13.92
N ILE A 65 6.04 -3.15 13.43
CA ILE A 65 4.68 -3.39 13.97
C ILE A 65 4.44 -4.90 13.99
N PRO A 66 4.10 -5.49 15.15
CA PRO A 66 3.91 -6.93 15.27
C PRO A 66 2.92 -7.49 14.26
N GLY A 67 3.32 -8.51 13.52
CA GLY A 67 2.48 -9.14 12.50
C GLY A 67 2.34 -8.34 11.21
N SER A 68 3.02 -7.21 11.06
CA SER A 68 2.97 -6.42 9.83
C SER A 68 3.76 -7.05 8.69
N HIS A 69 3.28 -6.81 7.47
CA HIS A 69 3.94 -7.21 6.24
C HIS A 69 4.09 -5.97 5.36
N ASN A 70 5.31 -5.48 5.24
CA ASN A 70 5.61 -4.23 4.54
C ASN A 70 6.33 -4.54 3.24
N ILE A 71 5.81 -4.04 2.13
CA ILE A 71 6.36 -4.34 0.81
C ILE A 71 6.59 -3.08 -0.02
N LEU A 72 7.58 -3.16 -0.90
CA LEU A 72 7.77 -2.23 -2.01
C LEU A 72 7.57 -2.97 -3.33
N ALA A 73 6.96 -2.28 -4.29
CA ALA A 73 7.00 -2.69 -5.69
C ALA A 73 8.22 -2.05 -6.33
N MET A 74 9.05 -2.88 -6.94
CA MET A 74 10.28 -2.47 -7.60
C MET A 74 10.11 -2.59 -9.11
N LEU A 75 10.49 -1.56 -9.84
CA LEU A 75 10.48 -1.57 -11.30
C LEU A 75 11.87 -1.12 -11.78
N ASN A 76 12.55 -2.02 -12.51
CA ASN A 76 13.93 -1.78 -12.96
C ASN A 76 14.87 -1.37 -11.81
N GLY A 77 14.72 -2.03 -10.66
CA GLY A 77 15.55 -1.77 -9.47
C GLY A 77 15.20 -0.51 -8.69
N GLN A 78 14.13 0.20 -9.05
CA GLN A 78 13.67 1.41 -8.37
C GLN A 78 12.36 1.18 -7.63
N PRO A 79 12.23 1.66 -6.37
CA PRO A 79 10.97 1.62 -5.66
C PRO A 79 9.94 2.53 -6.36
N VAL A 80 8.79 1.97 -6.76
CA VAL A 80 7.72 2.71 -7.44
C VAL A 80 6.37 2.58 -6.76
N GLY A 81 6.28 1.81 -5.69
CA GLY A 81 5.06 1.66 -4.93
C GLY A 81 5.31 1.02 -3.58
N MET A 82 4.37 1.20 -2.67
CA MET A 82 4.44 0.66 -1.32
C MET A 82 3.06 0.23 -0.84
N ALA A 83 3.03 -0.74 0.05
CA ALA A 83 1.83 -1.16 0.77
C ALA A 83 2.22 -1.92 2.03
N SER A 84 1.31 -1.97 2.99
CA SER A 84 1.47 -2.80 4.19
C SER A 84 0.20 -3.56 4.48
N GLY A 85 0.37 -4.77 5.02
CA GLY A 85 -0.68 -5.51 5.68
C GLY A 85 -0.42 -5.53 7.18
N VAL A 86 -1.44 -5.28 7.99
CA VAL A 86 -1.32 -5.25 9.45
C VAL A 86 -2.49 -5.98 10.10
N PRO A 87 -2.28 -6.58 11.30
CA PRO A 87 -3.37 -7.09 12.11
C PRO A 87 -4.29 -5.95 12.56
N THR A 88 -5.58 -6.27 12.77
CA THR A 88 -6.57 -5.29 13.25
C THR A 88 -6.92 -5.47 14.72
N GLY A 89 -6.47 -6.55 15.35
CA GLY A 89 -6.95 -6.95 16.68
C GLY A 89 -8.24 -7.75 16.65
N GLN A 90 -8.91 -7.82 15.52
CA GLN A 90 -10.08 -8.67 15.30
C GLN A 90 -9.63 -9.96 14.63
N ASP A 91 -10.04 -11.12 15.18
CA ASP A 91 -9.68 -12.44 14.65
C ASP A 91 -10.10 -12.58 13.18
N GLY A 92 -9.17 -13.06 12.36
CA GLY A 92 -9.41 -13.33 10.95
C GLY A 92 -9.49 -12.09 10.06
N VAL A 93 -9.28 -10.89 10.61
CA VAL A 93 -9.31 -9.63 9.86
C VAL A 93 -7.95 -8.97 9.87
N VAL A 94 -7.40 -8.74 8.68
CA VAL A 94 -6.17 -7.95 8.47
C VAL A 94 -6.49 -6.73 7.62
N GLU A 95 -5.64 -5.73 7.68
CA GLU A 95 -5.88 -4.45 7.00
C GLU A 95 -4.74 -4.09 6.05
N LEU A 96 -5.11 -3.60 4.86
CA LEU A 96 -4.21 -2.98 3.91
C LEU A 96 -4.10 -1.50 4.25
N ILE A 97 -2.88 -1.03 4.50
CA ILE A 97 -2.59 0.37 4.79
C ILE A 97 -1.40 0.87 3.98
N SER A 98 -1.17 2.16 4.00
CA SER A 98 -0.01 2.82 3.37
C SER A 98 0.16 2.51 1.89
N MET A 99 -0.96 2.39 1.18
CA MET A 99 -0.96 2.10 -0.27
C MET A 99 -0.60 3.36 -1.06
N TYR A 100 0.46 3.28 -1.86
CA TYR A 100 0.89 4.37 -2.72
C TYR A 100 1.62 3.86 -3.95
N VAL A 101 1.35 4.50 -5.10
CA VAL A 101 2.09 4.28 -6.34
C VAL A 101 2.71 5.60 -6.77
N ALA A 102 4.04 5.62 -6.87
CA ALA A 102 4.78 6.80 -7.31
C ALA A 102 4.50 7.10 -8.80
N PRO A 103 4.67 8.37 -9.24
CA PRO A 103 4.41 8.74 -10.63
C PRO A 103 5.08 7.83 -11.67
N ALA A 104 6.33 7.39 -11.41
CA ALA A 104 7.07 6.50 -12.31
C ALA A 104 6.44 5.10 -12.46
N GLY A 105 5.62 4.68 -11.51
CA GLY A 105 4.94 3.37 -11.53
C GLY A 105 3.52 3.40 -12.05
N ARG A 106 2.94 4.58 -12.27
CA ARG A 106 1.54 4.72 -12.67
C ARG A 106 1.30 4.22 -14.09
N GLY A 107 0.12 3.63 -14.30
CA GLY A 107 -0.25 3.08 -15.60
C GLY A 107 0.50 1.79 -15.97
N ARG A 108 1.18 1.15 -15.03
CA ARG A 108 1.99 -0.04 -15.25
C ARG A 108 1.53 -1.27 -14.46
N GLY A 109 0.37 -1.19 -13.81
CA GLY A 109 -0.18 -2.29 -13.02
C GLY A 109 0.44 -2.43 -11.63
N VAL A 110 1.16 -1.43 -11.14
CA VAL A 110 1.81 -1.46 -9.82
C VAL A 110 0.78 -1.53 -8.70
N GLY A 111 -0.31 -0.76 -8.78
CA GLY A 111 -1.39 -0.81 -7.80
C GLY A 111 -2.02 -2.20 -7.69
N ASP A 112 -2.33 -2.80 -8.83
CA ASP A 112 -2.87 -4.16 -8.89
C ASP A 112 -1.89 -5.18 -8.30
N HIS A 113 -0.61 -5.05 -8.59
CA HIS A 113 0.44 -5.90 -8.06
C HIS A 113 0.52 -5.83 -6.53
N LEU A 114 0.48 -4.63 -5.97
CA LEU A 114 0.53 -4.41 -4.51
C LEU A 114 -0.70 -5.00 -3.81
N VAL A 115 -1.89 -4.76 -4.34
CA VAL A 115 -3.13 -5.31 -3.76
C VAL A 115 -3.09 -6.84 -3.77
N ARG A 116 -2.68 -7.46 -4.87
CA ARG A 116 -2.55 -8.92 -4.98
C ARG A 116 -1.54 -9.48 -4.00
N ALA A 117 -0.41 -8.79 -3.81
CA ALA A 117 0.64 -9.24 -2.89
C ALA A 117 0.14 -9.23 -1.43
N ILE A 118 -0.56 -8.19 -1.01
CA ILE A 118 -1.13 -8.11 0.33
C ILE A 118 -2.26 -9.13 0.50
N GLU A 119 -3.10 -9.32 -0.50
CA GLU A 119 -4.15 -10.33 -0.47
C GLU A 119 -3.57 -11.74 -0.33
N GLN A 120 -2.51 -12.05 -1.08
CA GLN A 120 -1.83 -13.34 -0.98
C GLN A 120 -1.25 -13.58 0.41
N TRP A 121 -0.61 -12.56 0.99
CA TRP A 121 -0.13 -12.62 2.36
C TRP A 121 -1.27 -12.90 3.35
N ALA A 122 -2.39 -12.19 3.23
CA ALA A 122 -3.55 -12.39 4.09
C ALA A 122 -4.12 -13.80 3.97
N ARG A 123 -4.17 -14.36 2.77
CA ARG A 123 -4.60 -15.74 2.54
C ARG A 123 -3.65 -16.76 3.16
N GLN A 124 -2.34 -16.53 3.08
CA GLN A 124 -1.33 -17.40 3.70
C GLN A 124 -1.44 -17.41 5.22
N LEU A 125 -1.88 -16.31 5.83
CA LEU A 125 -2.18 -16.25 7.26
C LEU A 125 -3.47 -16.98 7.65
N GLY A 126 -4.30 -17.39 6.68
CA GLY A 126 -5.61 -17.95 6.94
C GLY A 126 -6.64 -16.90 7.33
N SER A 127 -6.41 -15.63 7.03
CA SER A 127 -7.36 -14.56 7.32
C SER A 127 -8.64 -14.71 6.48
N ALA A 128 -9.77 -14.44 7.10
CA ALA A 128 -11.08 -14.53 6.43
C ALA A 128 -11.41 -13.25 5.65
N THR A 129 -10.90 -12.12 6.10
CA THR A 129 -11.26 -10.81 5.57
C THR A 129 -10.04 -9.90 5.46
N LEU A 130 -9.94 -9.21 4.33
CA LEU A 130 -9.01 -8.11 4.12
C LEU A 130 -9.82 -6.80 4.11
N ARG A 131 -9.41 -5.86 4.94
CA ARG A 131 -10.07 -4.58 5.15
C ARG A 131 -9.15 -3.45 4.71
N LEU A 132 -9.74 -2.33 4.32
CA LEU A 132 -9.01 -1.09 4.08
C LEU A 132 -9.90 0.12 4.34
N ALA A 133 -9.29 1.27 4.54
CA ALA A 133 -9.97 2.55 4.59
C ALA A 133 -9.55 3.38 3.39
N VAL A 134 -10.51 4.00 2.71
CA VAL A 134 -10.27 4.87 1.56
C VAL A 134 -10.99 6.20 1.77
N VAL A 135 -10.28 7.29 1.45
CA VAL A 135 -10.80 8.65 1.62
C VAL A 135 -11.87 8.92 0.58
N GLU A 136 -12.95 9.55 1.00
CA GLU A 136 -13.99 10.08 0.12
C GLU A 136 -13.36 10.97 -0.95
N GLY A 137 -13.76 10.74 -2.20
CA GLY A 137 -13.26 11.49 -3.36
C GLY A 137 -12.00 10.95 -4.01
N ASN A 138 -11.34 9.95 -3.43
CA ASN A 138 -10.17 9.29 -4.04
C ASN A 138 -10.62 8.26 -5.08
N SER A 139 -11.07 8.75 -6.24
CA SER A 139 -11.71 7.93 -7.28
C SER A 139 -10.80 6.84 -7.85
N ASN A 140 -9.52 7.12 -8.01
CA ASN A 140 -8.56 6.16 -8.55
C ASN A 140 -8.36 4.98 -7.60
N ALA A 141 -8.26 5.25 -6.30
CA ALA A 141 -8.15 4.21 -5.29
C ALA A 141 -9.44 3.38 -5.20
N TRP A 142 -10.59 4.04 -5.21
CA TRP A 142 -11.89 3.35 -5.23
C TRP A 142 -12.00 2.38 -6.40
N ALA A 143 -11.67 2.83 -7.61
CA ALA A 143 -11.71 2.01 -8.83
C ALA A 143 -10.78 0.80 -8.71
N LEU A 144 -9.56 0.99 -8.19
CA LEU A 144 -8.61 -0.08 -7.95
C LEU A 144 -9.20 -1.13 -7.00
N TYR A 145 -9.70 -0.71 -5.86
CA TYR A 145 -10.23 -1.63 -4.85
C TYR A 145 -11.50 -2.34 -5.30
N GLN A 146 -12.42 -1.65 -5.97
CA GLN A 146 -13.61 -2.27 -6.55
C GLN A 146 -13.24 -3.34 -7.60
N ARG A 147 -12.26 -3.06 -8.42
CA ARG A 147 -11.75 -4.01 -9.43
C ARG A 147 -11.20 -5.29 -8.79
N HIS A 148 -10.66 -5.18 -7.57
CA HIS A 148 -10.18 -6.32 -6.80
C HIS A 148 -11.24 -6.96 -5.90
N GLY A 149 -12.49 -6.57 -6.01
CA GLY A 149 -13.61 -7.19 -5.29
C GLY A 149 -13.88 -6.66 -3.90
N PHE A 150 -13.25 -5.54 -3.52
CA PHE A 150 -13.60 -4.84 -2.28
C PHE A 150 -14.96 -4.18 -2.38
N ARG A 151 -15.70 -4.19 -1.29
CA ARG A 151 -17.04 -3.60 -1.18
C ARG A 151 -17.11 -2.67 0.03
N ASP A 152 -17.83 -1.56 -0.15
CA ASP A 152 -18.12 -0.63 0.94
C ASP A 152 -19.01 -1.32 1.98
N THR A 153 -18.58 -1.28 3.23
CA THR A 153 -19.35 -1.87 4.35
C THR A 153 -20.51 -0.98 4.80
N GLY A 154 -20.52 0.28 4.40
CA GLY A 154 -21.43 1.29 4.93
C GLY A 154 -21.01 1.84 6.29
N GLU A 155 -19.96 1.29 6.91
CA GLU A 155 -19.43 1.82 8.17
C GLU A 155 -18.60 3.08 7.91
N PRO A 156 -18.80 4.17 8.67
CA PRO A 156 -17.96 5.35 8.58
C PRO A 156 -16.59 5.05 9.15
N GLY A 157 -15.54 5.48 8.43
CA GLY A 157 -14.17 5.48 8.93
C GLY A 157 -13.84 6.77 9.66
N ASP A 158 -12.54 7.01 9.83
CA ASP A 158 -12.06 8.19 10.53
C ASP A 158 -12.26 9.47 9.72
N LEU A 159 -12.47 10.57 10.45
CA LEU A 159 -12.47 11.89 9.87
C LEU A 159 -11.03 12.28 9.49
N MET A 160 -10.86 12.83 8.29
CA MET A 160 -9.55 13.27 7.83
C MET A 160 -9.07 14.53 8.59
N PRO A 161 -7.76 14.82 8.56
CA PRO A 161 -7.22 16.01 9.23
C PRO A 161 -7.85 17.34 8.80
N ASP A 162 -8.47 17.40 7.60
CA ASP A 162 -9.20 18.59 7.14
C ASP A 162 -10.53 18.81 7.88
N GLY A 163 -10.98 17.84 8.66
CA GLY A 163 -12.23 17.92 9.42
C GLY A 163 -13.50 17.84 8.57
N VAL A 164 -13.38 17.56 7.29
CA VAL A 164 -14.50 17.54 6.32
C VAL A 164 -14.65 16.16 5.69
N ARG A 165 -13.58 15.64 5.08
CA ARG A 165 -13.62 14.34 4.39
C ARG A 165 -13.48 13.21 5.39
N ARG A 166 -14.15 12.12 5.09
CA ARG A 166 -14.17 10.90 5.92
C ARG A 166 -13.69 9.71 5.10
N GLU A 167 -13.08 8.77 5.78
CA GLU A 167 -12.74 7.48 5.18
C GLU A 167 -13.98 6.59 5.10
N HIS A 168 -13.99 5.71 4.11
CA HIS A 168 -14.95 4.61 3.97
C HIS A 168 -14.23 3.29 4.20
N ILE A 169 -14.85 2.41 4.94
CA ILE A 169 -14.29 1.09 5.23
C ILE A 169 -14.77 0.11 4.18
N LEU A 170 -13.83 -0.44 3.43
CA LEU A 170 -14.07 -1.46 2.42
C LEU A 170 -13.52 -2.80 2.90
N THR A 171 -14.19 -3.89 2.54
CA THR A 171 -13.73 -5.23 2.86
C THR A 171 -13.82 -6.15 1.66
N LYS A 172 -12.98 -7.18 1.67
CA LYS A 172 -13.03 -8.29 0.74
C LYS A 172 -12.99 -9.60 1.54
N SER A 173 -13.95 -10.48 1.28
CA SER A 173 -13.91 -11.83 1.82
C SER A 173 -12.83 -12.65 1.13
N LEU A 174 -11.99 -13.30 1.93
CA LEU A 174 -10.92 -14.20 1.46
C LEU A 174 -11.30 -15.67 1.59
N ALA A 175 -12.46 -15.96 2.20
CA ALA A 175 -12.96 -17.31 2.31
C ALA A 175 -13.35 -17.84 0.92
N SER A 176 -12.86 -19.02 0.60
CA SER A 176 -13.20 -19.71 -0.66
C SER A 176 -14.58 -20.31 -0.60
#